data_847dd3d8c5044b57800806933b2418d2
#
_entry.id   847dd3d8c5044b57800806933b2418d2
#
_cell.length_a   1.000
_cell.length_b   1.000
_cell.length_c   1.000
_cell.angle_alpha   90.00
_cell.angle_beta   90.00
_cell.angle_gamma   90.00
#
_symmetry.space_group_name_H-M   'P 1'
#
loop_
_entity.id
_entity.type
_entity.pdbx_description
1 polymer ?
#
loop_
_entity_poly.entity_id
_entity_poly.type
_entity_poly.pdbx_seq_one_letter_code
_entity_poly.pdbx_strand_id
1 'polypeptide(L)'
;MFNNYMKYLVTFCMFVISFIAFGQIKNTDMKKEKPKNLTECIQMLDKTLKKEDKDYIKTLTEDEFFMESHFTIGMGIRNEWIRSGNPELVTFLLDQGVKHPDDMSDMILTSYSRYLTNSND
;
A
#
# COMPACT_ATOMS: atom_id res chain seq x y z
N MET A 1 -20.24 31.66 14.34
CA MET A 1 -20.13 30.55 15.30
C MET A 1 -20.25 29.24 14.56
N PHE A 2 -19.13 28.53 14.42
CA PHE A 2 -19.13 27.24 13.71
C PHE A 2 -19.79 26.19 14.60
N ASN A 3 -20.90 25.64 14.13
CA ASN A 3 -21.62 24.56 14.76
C ASN A 3 -20.73 23.29 14.82
N ASN A 4 -20.80 22.51 15.89
CA ASN A 4 -20.04 21.28 16.06
C ASN A 4 -20.19 20.34 14.87
N TYR A 5 -21.31 20.34 14.18
CA TYR A 5 -21.56 19.58 12.97
C TYR A 5 -20.62 19.94 11.81
N MET A 6 -20.23 21.21 11.67
CA MET A 6 -19.30 21.63 10.61
C MET A 6 -17.87 21.15 10.87
N LYS A 7 -17.45 21.06 12.15
CA LYS A 7 -16.15 20.48 12.51
C LYS A 7 -16.08 19.00 12.14
N TYR A 8 -17.12 18.25 12.43
CA TYR A 8 -17.19 16.83 12.08
C TYR A 8 -17.29 16.62 10.57
N LEU A 9 -18.00 17.48 9.86
CA LEU A 9 -18.12 17.43 8.40
C LEU A 9 -16.76 17.71 7.74
N VAL A 10 -16.02 18.70 8.20
CA VAL A 10 -14.68 19.04 7.69
C VAL A 10 -13.70 17.90 7.99
N THR A 11 -13.73 17.33 9.21
CA THR A 11 -12.89 16.18 9.58
C THR A 11 -13.24 14.96 8.75
N PHE A 12 -14.53 14.70 8.51
CA PHE A 12 -14.99 13.59 7.66
C PHE A 12 -14.57 13.79 6.19
N CYS A 13 -14.70 15.01 5.66
CA CYS A 13 -14.23 15.34 4.30
C CYS A 13 -12.72 15.19 4.15
N MET A 14 -11.94 15.59 5.16
CA MET A 14 -10.48 15.39 5.19
C MET A 14 -10.12 13.90 5.20
N PHE A 15 -10.86 13.10 5.96
CA PHE A 15 -10.67 11.65 6.01
C PHE A 15 -11.01 10.99 4.67
N VAL A 16 -12.10 11.40 4.03
CA VAL A 16 -12.53 10.90 2.71
C VAL A 16 -11.51 11.29 1.62
N ILE A 17 -10.96 12.51 1.68
CA ILE A 17 -9.94 12.98 0.74
C ILE A 17 -8.65 12.16 0.89
N SER A 18 -8.23 11.85 2.12
CA SER A 18 -7.06 10.98 2.38
C SER A 18 -7.28 9.56 1.82
N PHE A 19 -8.48 9.02 1.94
CA PHE A 19 -8.87 7.71 1.41
C PHE A 19 -8.83 7.69 -0.12
N ILE A 20 -9.28 8.76 -0.78
CA ILE A 20 -9.27 8.91 -2.24
C ILE A 20 -7.83 9.02 -2.78
N ALA A 21 -6.91 9.65 -2.05
CA ALA A 21 -5.52 9.80 -2.47
C ALA A 21 -4.82 8.46 -2.66
N PHE A 22 -5.03 7.48 -1.77
CA PHE A 22 -4.50 6.12 -1.92
C PHE A 22 -5.21 5.29 -3.00
N GLY A 23 -6.46 5.60 -3.33
CA GLY A 23 -7.23 4.92 -4.38
C GLY A 23 -6.79 5.26 -5.80
N GLN A 24 -5.87 6.23 -5.98
CA GLN A 24 -5.41 6.68 -7.30
C GLN A 24 -4.20 5.91 -7.84
N ILE A 25 -3.67 4.92 -7.13
CA ILE A 25 -2.73 3.98 -7.74
C ILE A 25 -3.51 3.20 -8.78
N LYS A 26 -3.31 3.57 -10.04
CA LYS A 26 -4.00 2.93 -11.14
C LYS A 26 -3.62 1.47 -11.18
N ASN A 27 -4.60 0.59 -11.05
CA ASN A 27 -4.44 -0.86 -11.24
C ASN A 27 -3.74 -1.20 -12.55
N THR A 28 -3.82 -0.31 -13.55
CA THR A 28 -3.14 -0.46 -14.85
C THR A 28 -1.61 -0.46 -14.74
N ASP A 29 -1.02 0.29 -13.81
CA ASP A 29 0.43 0.31 -13.64
C ASP A 29 0.93 -0.94 -12.93
N MET A 30 0.11 -1.49 -12.02
CA MET A 30 0.41 -2.76 -11.35
C MET A 30 0.24 -3.98 -12.25
N LYS A 31 -0.56 -3.90 -13.32
CA LYS A 31 -0.78 -4.99 -14.28
C LYS A 31 0.40 -5.23 -15.20
N LYS A 32 1.12 -4.19 -15.57
CA LYS A 32 2.14 -4.24 -16.63
C LYS A 32 3.40 -4.98 -16.21
N GLU A 33 3.74 -4.92 -14.95
CA GLU A 33 4.97 -5.52 -14.43
C GLU A 33 4.61 -6.44 -13.28
N LYS A 34 5.15 -7.65 -13.31
CA LYS A 34 4.93 -8.64 -12.25
C LYS A 34 6.22 -8.82 -11.46
N PRO A 35 6.26 -8.29 -10.23
CA PRO A 35 7.43 -8.46 -9.38
C PRO A 35 7.59 -9.94 -9.00
N LYS A 36 8.83 -10.40 -8.92
CA LYS A 36 9.16 -11.81 -8.68
C LYS A 36 9.54 -12.10 -7.25
N ASN A 37 9.88 -11.07 -6.49
CA ASN A 37 10.34 -11.17 -5.11
C ASN A 37 10.02 -9.88 -4.35
N LEU A 38 10.34 -9.86 -3.05
CA LEU A 38 10.04 -8.72 -2.18
C LEU A 38 10.78 -7.44 -2.63
N THR A 39 12.04 -7.55 -3.03
CA THR A 39 12.82 -6.41 -3.49
C THR A 39 12.17 -5.74 -4.71
N GLU A 40 11.74 -6.54 -5.68
CA GLU A 40 11.05 -6.03 -6.86
C GLU A 40 9.69 -5.41 -6.52
N CYS A 41 8.96 -5.99 -5.55
CA CYS A 41 7.71 -5.39 -5.04
C CYS A 41 7.95 -4.00 -4.47
N ILE A 42 8.98 -3.84 -3.64
CA ILE A 42 9.35 -2.56 -3.04
C ILE A 42 9.74 -1.55 -4.12
N GLN A 43 10.57 -1.94 -5.07
CA GLN A 43 11.01 -1.07 -6.17
C GLN A 43 9.81 -0.61 -7.01
N MET A 44 8.87 -1.49 -7.26
CA MET A 44 7.68 -1.18 -8.04
C MET A 44 6.74 -0.23 -7.32
N LEU A 45 6.49 -0.45 -6.03
CA LEU A 45 5.73 0.48 -5.21
C LEU A 45 6.40 1.84 -5.15
N ASP A 46 7.71 1.88 -4.98
CA ASP A 46 8.46 3.13 -4.89
C ASP A 46 8.42 3.93 -6.20
N LYS A 47 8.41 3.26 -7.33
CA LYS A 47 8.28 3.87 -8.65
C LYS A 47 6.85 4.36 -8.94
N THR A 48 5.84 3.64 -8.44
CA THR A 48 4.43 3.90 -8.74
C THR A 48 3.84 4.99 -7.85
N LEU A 49 4.25 5.03 -6.58
CA LEU A 49 3.74 6.01 -5.62
C LEU A 49 4.32 7.40 -5.87
N LYS A 50 3.46 8.41 -5.76
CA LYS A 50 3.86 9.82 -5.86
C LYS A 50 4.63 10.23 -4.61
N LYS A 51 5.45 11.28 -4.75
CA LYS A 51 6.22 11.83 -3.63
C LYS A 51 5.34 12.21 -2.44
N GLU A 52 4.18 12.82 -2.70
CA GLU A 52 3.23 13.23 -1.66
C GLU A 52 2.72 12.03 -0.85
N ASP A 53 2.42 10.92 -1.53
CA ASP A 53 1.97 9.69 -0.88
C ASP A 53 3.08 9.08 -0.03
N LYS A 54 4.31 9.07 -0.54
CA LYS A 54 5.47 8.57 0.21
C LYS A 54 5.72 9.41 1.47
N ASP A 55 5.67 10.73 1.35
CA ASP A 55 5.83 11.65 2.47
C ASP A 55 4.73 11.44 3.53
N TYR A 56 3.51 11.21 3.09
CA TYR A 56 2.40 10.88 3.98
C TYR A 56 2.61 9.55 4.71
N ILE A 57 3.02 8.51 4.00
CA ILE A 57 3.31 7.19 4.59
C ILE A 57 4.38 7.30 5.69
N LYS A 58 5.40 8.14 5.49
CA LYS A 58 6.45 8.37 6.48
C LYS A 58 5.95 8.99 7.79
N THR A 59 4.79 9.65 7.77
CA THR A 59 4.17 10.22 8.98
C THR A 59 3.38 9.19 9.78
N LEU A 60 3.07 8.03 9.21
CA LEU A 60 2.25 6.99 9.81
C LEU A 60 3.07 5.97 10.57
N THR A 61 2.49 5.40 11.62
CA THR A 61 3.00 4.16 12.21
C THR A 61 2.73 2.99 11.26
N GLU A 62 3.39 1.85 11.47
CA GLU A 62 3.13 0.63 10.67
C GLU A 62 1.65 0.23 10.75
N ASP A 63 1.05 0.28 11.94
CA ASP A 63 -0.35 -0.08 12.14
C ASP A 63 -1.31 0.88 11.43
N GLU A 64 -1.04 2.17 11.50
CA GLU A 64 -1.83 3.18 10.77
C GLU A 64 -1.72 2.98 9.26
N PHE A 65 -0.54 2.76 8.74
CA PHE A 65 -0.31 2.49 7.33
C PHE A 65 -1.01 1.19 6.90
N PHE A 66 -0.91 0.14 7.70
CA PHE A 66 -1.62 -1.12 7.46
C PHE A 66 -3.13 -0.89 7.34
N MET A 67 -3.73 -0.21 8.30
CA MET A 67 -5.18 0.05 8.30
C MET A 67 -5.62 0.85 7.08
N GLU A 68 -4.84 1.85 6.67
CA GLU A 68 -5.19 2.68 5.52
C GLU A 68 -4.94 2.00 4.18
N SER A 69 -3.91 1.15 4.07
CA SER A 69 -3.48 0.57 2.80
C SER A 69 -4.07 -0.81 2.49
N HIS A 70 -4.59 -1.52 3.49
CA HIS A 70 -5.06 -2.90 3.33
C HIS A 70 -6.14 -3.03 2.25
N PHE A 71 -7.13 -2.14 2.24
CA PHE A 71 -8.25 -2.15 1.28
C PHE A 71 -7.98 -1.33 0.01
N THR A 72 -6.85 -0.68 -0.10
CA THR A 72 -6.45 0.13 -1.26
C THR A 72 -5.26 -0.51 -1.97
N ILE A 73 -4.04 -0.15 -1.62
CA ILE A 73 -2.81 -0.71 -2.20
C ILE A 73 -2.76 -2.23 -2.01
N GLY A 74 -3.11 -2.72 -0.83
CA GLY A 74 -3.13 -4.15 -0.52
C GLY A 74 -4.06 -4.93 -1.43
N MET A 75 -5.24 -4.40 -1.73
CA MET A 75 -6.16 -5.01 -2.68
C MET A 75 -5.55 -5.09 -4.09
N GLY A 76 -4.90 -4.03 -4.53
CA GLY A 76 -4.18 -4.01 -5.82
C GLY A 76 -3.08 -5.07 -5.88
N ILE A 77 -2.28 -5.17 -4.83
CA ILE A 77 -1.22 -6.20 -4.71
C ILE A 77 -1.84 -7.61 -4.81
N ARG A 78 -2.89 -7.88 -4.04
CA ARG A 78 -3.53 -9.20 -4.05
C ARG A 78 -4.10 -9.55 -5.42
N ASN A 79 -4.79 -8.62 -6.06
CA ASN A 79 -5.45 -8.87 -7.34
C ASN A 79 -4.46 -8.95 -8.50
N GLU A 80 -3.49 -8.04 -8.56
CA GLU A 80 -2.62 -7.90 -9.73
C GLU A 80 -1.29 -8.66 -9.62
N TRP A 81 -0.79 -8.88 -8.40
CA TRP A 81 0.50 -9.53 -8.21
C TRP A 81 0.41 -10.94 -7.64
N ILE A 82 -0.59 -11.24 -6.84
CA ILE A 82 -0.69 -12.54 -6.15
C ILE A 82 -1.65 -13.49 -6.88
N ARG A 83 -2.89 -13.03 -7.16
CA ARG A 83 -3.94 -13.86 -7.76
C ARG A 83 -3.93 -13.91 -9.28
N SER A 84 -3.21 -13.02 -9.93
CA SER A 84 -3.21 -12.85 -11.39
C SER A 84 -2.32 -13.81 -12.17
N GLY A 85 -1.80 -14.86 -11.53
CA GLY A 85 -0.87 -15.80 -12.18
C GLY A 85 0.57 -15.32 -12.16
N ASN A 86 1.12 -15.06 -10.99
CA ASN A 86 2.52 -14.71 -10.76
C ASN A 86 3.17 -15.76 -9.86
N PRO A 87 3.47 -16.96 -10.38
CA PRO A 87 3.94 -18.08 -9.57
C PRO A 87 5.30 -17.83 -8.90
N GLU A 88 6.18 -17.04 -9.50
CA GLU A 88 7.49 -16.74 -8.91
C GLU A 88 7.36 -15.95 -7.61
N LEU A 89 6.53 -14.92 -7.58
CA LEU A 89 6.28 -14.14 -6.36
C LEU A 89 5.59 -14.99 -5.30
N VAL A 90 4.56 -15.73 -5.69
CA VAL A 90 3.81 -16.60 -4.76
C VAL A 90 4.74 -17.64 -4.15
N THR A 91 5.58 -18.30 -4.94
CA THR A 91 6.56 -19.26 -4.45
C THR A 91 7.55 -18.59 -3.49
N PHE A 92 8.05 -17.42 -3.83
CA PHE A 92 8.94 -16.66 -2.95
C PHE A 92 8.30 -16.41 -1.58
N LEU A 93 7.05 -15.94 -1.57
CA LEU A 93 6.33 -15.63 -0.33
C LEU A 93 5.99 -16.89 0.48
N LEU A 94 5.60 -17.98 -0.20
CA LEU A 94 5.40 -19.27 0.45
C LEU A 94 6.68 -19.78 1.12
N ASP A 95 7.83 -19.63 0.47
CA ASP A 95 9.14 -20.00 1.03
C ASP A 95 9.49 -19.17 2.27
N GLN A 96 8.95 -17.96 2.38
CA GLN A 96 9.06 -17.12 3.59
C GLN A 96 8.07 -17.53 4.69
N GLY A 97 7.26 -18.55 4.48
CA GLY A 97 6.27 -19.03 5.43
C GLY A 97 4.92 -18.30 5.38
N VAL A 98 4.69 -17.45 4.39
CA VAL A 98 3.46 -16.68 4.24
C VAL A 98 2.53 -17.39 3.28
N LYS A 99 1.37 -17.87 3.78
CA LYS A 99 0.50 -18.80 3.05
C LYS A 99 -0.75 -18.15 2.46
N HIS A 100 -1.26 -17.09 3.07
CA HIS A 100 -2.51 -16.46 2.65
C HIS A 100 -2.27 -15.17 1.88
N PRO A 101 -3.07 -14.87 0.82
CA PRO A 101 -2.91 -13.64 0.03
C PRO A 101 -2.96 -12.36 0.85
N ASP A 102 -3.80 -12.29 1.88
CA ASP A 102 -3.87 -11.14 2.78
C ASP A 102 -2.54 -10.93 3.53
N ASP A 103 -1.99 -12.00 4.09
CA ASP A 103 -0.70 -11.96 4.78
C ASP A 103 0.46 -11.65 3.82
N MET A 104 0.35 -12.13 2.58
CA MET A 104 1.34 -11.82 1.53
C MET A 104 1.37 -10.33 1.21
N SER A 105 0.21 -9.72 1.01
CA SER A 105 0.11 -8.28 0.77
C SER A 105 0.57 -7.46 1.98
N ASP A 106 0.25 -7.92 3.19
CA ASP A 106 0.66 -7.27 4.42
C ASP A 106 2.19 -7.30 4.60
N MET A 107 2.82 -8.42 4.30
CA MET A 107 4.29 -8.53 4.31
C MET A 107 4.94 -7.53 3.34
N ILE A 108 4.40 -7.41 2.13
CA ILE A 108 4.89 -6.48 1.14
C ILE A 108 4.73 -5.02 1.61
N LEU A 109 3.55 -4.67 2.12
CA LEU A 109 3.26 -3.32 2.61
C LEU A 109 4.10 -2.94 3.82
N THR A 110 4.24 -3.83 4.80
CA THR A 110 5.08 -3.60 5.98
C THR A 110 6.54 -3.40 5.58
N SER A 111 7.02 -4.22 4.65
CA SER A 111 8.39 -4.10 4.15
C SER A 111 8.61 -2.77 3.43
N TYR A 112 7.61 -2.32 2.67
CA TYR A 112 7.69 -1.03 1.99
C TYR A 112 7.67 0.14 2.97
N SER A 113 6.82 0.11 3.99
CA SER A 113 6.80 1.12 5.05
C SER A 113 8.16 1.25 5.75
N ARG A 114 8.78 0.12 6.07
CA ARG A 114 10.12 0.09 6.68
C ARG A 114 11.20 0.63 5.73
N TYR A 115 11.10 0.28 4.46
CA TYR A 115 11.99 0.82 3.43
C TYR A 115 11.94 2.35 3.38
N LEU A 116 10.74 2.92 3.35
CA LEU A 116 10.55 4.37 3.33
C LEU A 116 11.07 5.04 4.60
N THR A 117 10.83 4.45 5.77
CA THR A 117 11.27 4.97 7.06
C THR A 117 12.81 4.95 7.19
N ASN A 118 13.46 3.92 6.66
CA ASN A 118 14.90 3.75 6.71
C ASN A 118 15.62 4.53 5.61
N SER A 119 14.92 4.94 4.56
CA SER A 119 15.45 5.73 3.44
C SER A 119 15.42 7.23 3.75
N ASN A 120 15.81 7.62 4.95
CA ASN A 120 15.85 9.02 5.39
C ASN A 120 17.01 9.77 4.72
N ASP A 121 16.92 9.97 3.42
CA ASP A 121 17.82 10.85 2.69
C ASP A 121 17.02 11.83 1.83
#